data_90a7d101aa80ce222a88e6fdd53d3754
#
_entry.id   90a7d101aa80ce222a88e6fdd53d3754
#
_cell.length_a   1.000
_cell.length_b   1.000
_cell.length_c   1.000
_cell.angle_alpha   90.00
_cell.angle_beta   90.00
_cell.angle_gamma   90.00
#
_symmetry.space_group_name_H-M   'P 1'
#
loop_
_entity.id
_entity.type
_entity.pdbx_description
1 polymer ?
#
loop_
_entity_poly.entity_id
_entity_poly.type
_entity_poly.pdbx_seq_one_letter_code
_entity_poly.pdbx_strand_id
1 'polypeptide(L)'
;MVKTYLNKLLVVFVACLFFNVSPVQAESYSNLFIKITDATTAVRDKDQEKAHTLVAEIKEEFLKKANHDSKAGKKVSQALAIKGEVTKEDLTKISSALLAFEKEQNPIDLEAEKDKLVSRLAPYFKNLQDAITAKDLGKTRQTYADLNNMWTRNEAVVRDHSTAYYGKIETAISLLRSSIETEPTDFTSIQSSYDDLKNGIDAFVKGEAISSASSNLTLKDGIKLLEKAQSQFQSGDDKAAAATMKQFITIWPTIEGDVSTTNPSLYTRVESESPVIMVKGKEKGYQKKLQSLITDLSAID
;
A
#
# COMPACT_ATOMS: atom_id res chain seq x y z
N MET A 1 -7.86 78.55 31.82
CA MET A 1 -8.44 77.34 32.47
C MET A 1 -8.48 76.24 31.39
N VAL A 2 -7.45 75.46 31.28
CA VAL A 2 -7.33 74.38 30.28
C VAL A 2 -7.40 73.07 31.09
N LYS A 3 -8.50 72.32 30.95
CA LYS A 3 -8.65 71.01 31.56
C LYS A 3 -8.00 70.00 30.64
N THR A 4 -6.90 69.47 31.08
CA THR A 4 -6.18 68.38 30.46
C THR A 4 -6.93 67.07 30.73
N TYR A 5 -7.55 66.49 29.70
CA TYR A 5 -8.06 65.13 29.76
C TYR A 5 -6.92 64.13 29.50
N LEU A 6 -6.49 63.46 30.55
CA LEU A 6 -5.54 62.39 30.50
C LEU A 6 -6.28 61.10 30.06
N ASN A 7 -6.30 60.83 28.81
CA ASN A 7 -6.77 59.56 28.28
C ASN A 7 -5.80 58.44 28.70
N LYS A 8 -6.25 57.61 29.62
CA LYS A 8 -5.58 56.36 29.94
C LYS A 8 -5.69 55.41 28.75
N LEU A 9 -4.66 55.38 27.93
CA LEU A 9 -4.47 54.35 26.89
C LEU A 9 -4.11 53.05 27.60
N LEU A 10 -5.12 52.18 27.79
CA LEU A 10 -4.91 50.81 28.25
C LEU A 10 -4.28 50.03 27.11
N VAL A 11 -2.96 49.95 27.09
CA VAL A 11 -2.24 49.06 26.19
C VAL A 11 -2.44 47.63 26.70
N VAL A 12 -3.43 46.96 26.14
CA VAL A 12 -3.56 45.48 26.29
C VAL A 12 -2.40 44.89 25.53
N PHE A 13 -1.36 44.52 26.25
CA PHE A 13 -0.29 43.66 25.73
C PHE A 13 -0.88 42.27 25.58
N VAL A 14 -1.46 41.99 24.41
CA VAL A 14 -1.74 40.63 23.99
C VAL A 14 -0.37 40.00 23.75
N ALA A 15 0.14 39.36 24.79
CA ALA A 15 1.26 38.44 24.63
C ALA A 15 0.77 37.30 23.71
N CYS A 16 1.00 37.46 22.41
CA CYS A 16 1.00 36.35 21.49
C CYS A 16 2.11 35.42 21.96
N LEU A 17 1.75 34.46 22.79
CA LEU A 17 2.53 33.25 22.97
C LEU A 17 2.56 32.57 21.59
N PHE A 18 3.50 32.98 20.77
CA PHE A 18 3.98 32.14 19.70
C PHE A 18 4.53 30.89 20.39
N PHE A 19 3.69 29.88 20.53
CA PHE A 19 4.18 28.55 20.61
C PHE A 19 4.98 28.35 19.32
N ASN A 20 6.29 28.56 19.41
CA ASN A 20 7.22 27.97 18.49
C ASN A 20 7.04 26.46 18.64
N VAL A 21 6.04 25.91 17.97
CA VAL A 21 6.02 24.48 17.64
C VAL A 21 7.13 24.36 16.62
N SER A 22 8.35 24.18 17.12
CA SER A 22 9.43 23.67 16.29
C SER A 22 8.83 22.46 15.59
N PRO A 23 8.97 22.33 14.26
CA PRO A 23 8.54 21.10 13.60
C PRO A 23 9.24 19.98 14.37
N VAL A 24 8.48 19.14 15.05
CA VAL A 24 9.02 17.95 15.71
C VAL A 24 9.66 17.18 14.58
N GLN A 25 10.98 17.24 14.52
CA GLN A 25 11.72 16.49 13.53
C GLN A 25 11.44 15.04 13.83
N ALA A 26 10.74 14.34 12.91
CA ALA A 26 10.36 12.96 13.11
C ALA A 26 11.59 12.16 13.53
N GLU A 27 11.53 11.52 14.69
CA GLU A 27 12.66 10.78 15.23
C GLU A 27 12.88 9.54 14.36
N SER A 28 14.09 9.39 13.82
CA SER A 28 14.42 8.24 12.98
C SER A 28 14.75 7.01 13.83
N TYR A 29 14.12 5.89 13.50
CA TYR A 29 14.38 4.58 14.11
C TYR A 29 15.17 3.66 13.17
N SER A 30 15.66 4.18 12.05
CA SER A 30 16.34 3.42 10.99
C SER A 30 17.51 2.58 11.52
N ASN A 31 18.31 3.12 12.45
CA ASN A 31 19.44 2.38 13.03
C ASN A 31 18.98 1.13 13.81
N LEU A 32 17.84 1.20 14.49
CA LEU A 32 17.28 0.05 15.19
C LEU A 32 16.83 -1.04 14.21
N PHE A 33 16.20 -0.65 13.08
CA PHE A 33 15.81 -1.61 12.04
C PHE A 33 17.01 -2.22 11.32
N ILE A 34 18.09 -1.46 11.08
CA ILE A 34 19.35 -1.99 10.54
C ILE A 34 19.89 -3.08 11.47
N LYS A 35 19.97 -2.81 12.78
CA LYS A 35 20.45 -3.80 13.77
C LYS A 35 19.56 -5.05 13.84
N ILE A 36 18.23 -4.92 13.67
CA ILE A 36 17.32 -6.07 13.56
C ILE A 36 17.67 -6.91 12.31
N THR A 37 17.98 -6.27 11.19
CA THR A 37 18.39 -6.95 9.96
C THR A 37 19.73 -7.69 10.16
N ASP A 38 20.68 -7.05 10.82
CA ASP A 38 21.98 -7.67 11.15
C ASP A 38 21.81 -8.84 12.12
N ALA A 39 20.93 -8.70 13.14
CA ALA A 39 20.59 -9.79 14.05
C ALA A 39 19.92 -10.97 13.33
N THR A 40 19.04 -10.67 12.36
CA THR A 40 18.40 -11.71 11.52
C THR A 40 19.45 -12.47 10.70
N THR A 41 20.44 -11.77 10.18
CA THR A 41 21.57 -12.37 9.49
C THR A 41 22.39 -13.27 10.44
N ALA A 42 22.70 -12.79 11.64
CA ALA A 42 23.43 -13.57 12.65
C ALA A 42 22.66 -14.85 13.03
N VAL A 43 21.35 -14.78 13.24
CA VAL A 43 20.50 -15.96 13.51
C VAL A 43 20.54 -16.95 12.35
N ARG A 44 20.42 -16.48 11.11
CA ARG A 44 20.53 -17.33 9.91
C ARG A 44 21.89 -18.03 9.84
N ASP A 45 22.96 -17.33 10.20
CA ASP A 45 24.34 -17.82 10.16
C ASP A 45 24.68 -18.63 11.42
N LYS A 46 23.71 -18.85 12.33
CA LYS A 46 23.82 -19.56 13.62
C LYS A 46 24.81 -18.93 14.62
N ASP A 47 25.08 -17.65 14.46
CA ASP A 47 25.93 -16.85 15.37
C ASP A 47 25.06 -16.24 16.48
N GLN A 48 24.76 -17.05 17.50
CA GLN A 48 23.92 -16.64 18.62
C GLN A 48 24.57 -15.57 19.49
N GLU A 49 25.91 -15.56 19.64
CA GLU A 49 26.64 -14.55 20.41
C GLU A 49 26.43 -13.17 19.77
N LYS A 50 26.61 -13.06 18.47
CA LYS A 50 26.38 -11.83 17.72
C LYS A 50 24.89 -11.42 17.73
N ALA A 51 23.97 -12.37 17.60
CA ALA A 51 22.54 -12.09 17.66
C ALA A 51 22.15 -11.48 19.01
N HIS A 52 22.62 -12.06 20.13
CA HIS A 52 22.38 -11.51 21.46
C HIS A 52 23.02 -10.13 21.67
N THR A 53 24.23 -9.92 21.18
CA THR A 53 24.89 -8.62 21.24
C THR A 53 24.08 -7.54 20.56
N LEU A 54 23.60 -7.82 19.33
CA LEU A 54 22.79 -6.88 18.57
C LEU A 54 21.43 -6.59 19.23
N VAL A 55 20.77 -7.60 19.80
CA VAL A 55 19.53 -7.40 20.58
C VAL A 55 19.77 -6.54 21.81
N ALA A 56 20.89 -6.73 22.50
CA ALA A 56 21.27 -5.89 23.66
C ALA A 56 21.53 -4.43 23.25
N GLU A 57 22.20 -4.20 22.12
CA GLU A 57 22.41 -2.86 21.57
C GLU A 57 21.09 -2.20 21.15
N ILE A 58 20.18 -2.94 20.50
CA ILE A 58 18.83 -2.45 20.15
C ILE A 58 18.12 -2.00 21.43
N LYS A 59 18.18 -2.80 22.49
CA LYS A 59 17.56 -2.47 23.78
C LYS A 59 18.15 -1.21 24.40
N GLU A 60 19.46 -1.08 24.41
CA GLU A 60 20.14 0.09 24.96
C GLU A 60 19.79 1.37 24.19
N GLU A 61 19.80 1.32 22.86
CA GLU A 61 19.43 2.46 22.03
C GLU A 61 17.94 2.81 22.14
N PHE A 62 17.08 1.80 22.21
CA PHE A 62 15.64 2.00 22.39
C PHE A 62 15.32 2.71 23.71
N LEU A 63 15.97 2.32 24.82
CA LEU A 63 15.76 2.94 26.12
C LEU A 63 16.21 4.40 26.19
N LYS A 64 17.01 4.87 25.24
CA LYS A 64 17.38 6.28 25.09
C LYS A 64 16.34 7.10 24.32
N LYS A 65 15.36 6.44 23.68
CA LYS A 65 14.31 7.11 22.91
C LYS A 65 13.30 7.79 23.82
N ALA A 66 12.81 8.96 23.41
CA ALA A 66 11.71 9.63 24.09
C ALA A 66 10.47 8.70 24.11
N ASN A 67 9.70 8.77 25.20
CA ASN A 67 8.45 7.99 25.36
C ASN A 67 8.61 6.45 25.27
N HIS A 68 9.83 5.91 25.45
CA HIS A 68 10.07 4.47 25.44
C HIS A 68 9.21 3.70 26.48
N ASP A 69 8.65 4.38 27.47
CA ASP A 69 7.75 3.87 28.51
C ASP A 69 6.26 3.99 28.14
N SER A 70 5.93 4.53 26.96
CA SER A 70 4.56 4.58 26.44
C SER A 70 3.95 3.17 26.28
N LYS A 71 2.67 3.10 25.92
CA LYS A 71 1.99 1.81 25.71
C LYS A 71 2.66 0.97 24.61
N ALA A 72 3.05 1.58 23.50
CA ALA A 72 3.78 0.90 22.45
C ALA A 72 5.23 0.61 22.86
N GLY A 73 5.89 1.56 23.54
CA GLY A 73 7.25 1.37 24.05
C GLY A 73 7.39 0.20 25.02
N LYS A 74 6.42 -0.01 25.89
CA LYS A 74 6.37 -1.20 26.76
C LYS A 74 6.31 -2.50 25.98
N LYS A 75 5.60 -2.52 24.84
CA LYS A 75 5.57 -3.71 23.96
C LYS A 75 6.93 -3.97 23.31
N VAL A 76 7.66 -2.93 22.89
CA VAL A 76 9.05 -3.09 22.42
C VAL A 76 9.94 -3.65 23.51
N SER A 77 9.88 -3.09 24.73
CA SER A 77 10.65 -3.58 25.88
C SER A 77 10.34 -5.04 26.22
N GLN A 78 9.07 -5.46 26.10
CA GLN A 78 8.65 -6.85 26.28
C GLN A 78 9.21 -7.76 25.18
N ALA A 79 9.14 -7.33 23.91
CA ALA A 79 9.69 -8.09 22.79
C ALA A 79 11.22 -8.26 22.89
N LEU A 80 11.93 -7.26 23.42
CA LEU A 80 13.38 -7.29 23.64
C LEU A 80 13.80 -8.14 24.87
N ALA A 81 12.86 -8.64 25.67
CA ALA A 81 13.14 -9.47 26.86
C ALA A 81 13.25 -10.96 26.50
N ILE A 82 14.11 -11.29 25.53
CA ILE A 82 14.33 -12.65 25.04
C ILE A 82 15.02 -13.48 26.14
N LYS A 83 14.51 -14.71 26.34
CA LYS A 83 15.12 -15.71 27.23
C LYS A 83 15.56 -16.91 26.39
N GLY A 84 16.85 -17.24 26.43
CA GLY A 84 17.40 -18.32 25.60
C GLY A 84 17.90 -17.83 24.24
N GLU A 85 17.94 -18.70 23.24
CA GLU A 85 18.40 -18.36 21.89
C GLU A 85 17.51 -17.31 21.22
N VAL A 86 18.12 -16.41 20.46
CA VAL A 86 17.42 -15.44 19.62
C VAL A 86 16.89 -16.17 18.40
N THR A 87 15.58 -16.09 18.16
CA THR A 87 14.93 -16.72 17.00
C THR A 87 14.49 -15.69 15.98
N LYS A 88 14.19 -16.14 14.75
CA LYS A 88 13.60 -15.30 13.70
C LYS A 88 12.26 -14.72 14.15
N GLU A 89 11.46 -15.51 14.86
CA GLU A 89 10.14 -15.11 15.40
C GLU A 89 10.30 -13.99 16.43
N ASP A 90 11.33 -14.03 17.28
CA ASP A 90 11.60 -12.96 18.24
C ASP A 90 11.98 -11.66 17.54
N LEU A 91 12.85 -11.72 16.53
CA LEU A 91 13.22 -10.55 15.74
C LEU A 91 12.05 -9.96 14.97
N THR A 92 11.13 -10.80 14.47
CA THR A 92 9.88 -10.36 13.84
C THR A 92 8.98 -9.64 14.85
N LYS A 93 8.86 -10.16 16.09
CA LYS A 93 8.11 -9.49 17.17
C LYS A 93 8.72 -8.14 17.54
N ILE A 94 10.04 -8.07 17.66
CA ILE A 94 10.76 -6.81 17.95
C ILE A 94 10.49 -5.80 16.82
N SER A 95 10.64 -6.20 15.56
CA SER A 95 10.42 -5.34 14.41
C SER A 95 8.99 -4.79 14.38
N SER A 96 7.98 -5.66 14.58
CA SER A 96 6.56 -5.27 14.59
C SER A 96 6.24 -4.33 15.75
N ALA A 97 6.79 -4.58 16.95
CA ALA A 97 6.59 -3.71 18.11
C ALA A 97 7.26 -2.34 17.92
N LEU A 98 8.47 -2.31 17.35
CA LEU A 98 9.20 -1.08 17.05
C LEU A 98 8.48 -0.24 15.99
N LEU A 99 7.94 -0.87 14.94
CA LEU A 99 7.14 -0.18 13.92
C LEU A 99 5.88 0.46 14.54
N ALA A 100 5.20 -0.26 15.43
CA ALA A 100 4.03 0.28 16.13
C ALA A 100 4.42 1.45 17.06
N PHE A 101 5.57 1.40 17.69
CA PHE A 101 6.11 2.49 18.50
C PHE A 101 6.47 3.70 17.64
N GLU A 102 7.17 3.50 16.52
CA GLU A 102 7.49 4.57 15.57
C GLU A 102 6.23 5.28 15.07
N LYS A 103 5.18 4.53 14.69
CA LYS A 103 3.88 5.10 14.30
C LYS A 103 3.21 5.90 15.44
N GLU A 104 3.35 5.47 16.68
CA GLU A 104 2.83 6.21 17.83
C GLU A 104 3.59 7.53 18.07
N GLN A 105 4.92 7.53 17.89
CA GLN A 105 5.75 8.72 18.11
C GLN A 105 5.73 9.70 16.94
N ASN A 106 5.56 9.21 15.73
CA ASN A 106 5.49 9.97 14.50
C ASN A 106 4.12 9.76 13.85
N PRO A 107 3.04 10.26 14.42
CA PRO A 107 1.71 10.10 13.84
C PRO A 107 1.69 10.74 12.45
N ILE A 108 1.28 9.96 11.45
CA ILE A 108 1.11 10.48 10.10
C ILE A 108 -0.08 11.44 10.12
N ASP A 109 0.15 12.67 9.69
CA ASP A 109 -0.95 13.58 9.36
C ASP A 109 -1.62 13.08 8.08
N LEU A 110 -2.69 12.31 8.26
CA LEU A 110 -3.36 11.65 7.16
C LEU A 110 -3.94 12.64 6.16
N GLU A 111 -4.47 13.78 6.61
CA GLU A 111 -5.03 14.79 5.72
C GLU A 111 -3.92 15.40 4.85
N ALA A 112 -2.77 15.72 5.46
CA ALA A 112 -1.61 16.19 4.70
C ALA A 112 -1.09 15.13 3.70
N GLU A 113 -1.12 13.85 4.06
CA GLU A 113 -0.72 12.77 3.13
C GLU A 113 -1.74 12.56 2.00
N LYS A 114 -3.04 12.69 2.27
CA LYS A 114 -4.10 12.70 1.23
C LYS A 114 -3.88 13.84 0.23
N ASP A 115 -3.64 15.05 0.73
CA ASP A 115 -3.38 16.22 -0.12
C ASP A 115 -2.14 16.02 -1.01
N LYS A 116 -1.08 15.46 -0.45
CA LYS A 116 0.14 15.12 -1.20
C LYS A 116 -0.16 14.05 -2.25
N LEU A 117 -0.92 13.01 -1.93
CA LEU A 117 -1.32 11.95 -2.85
C LEU A 117 -2.08 12.54 -4.04
N VAL A 118 -3.11 13.35 -3.78
CA VAL A 118 -3.90 14.02 -4.84
C VAL A 118 -3.00 14.88 -5.71
N SER A 119 -2.16 15.71 -5.10
CA SER A 119 -1.25 16.61 -5.83
C SER A 119 -0.28 15.85 -6.74
N ARG A 120 0.22 14.68 -6.27
CA ARG A 120 1.12 13.83 -7.05
C ARG A 120 0.39 13.11 -8.20
N LEU A 121 -0.84 12.66 -7.98
CA LEU A 121 -1.61 11.91 -8.98
C LEU A 121 -2.28 12.82 -10.01
N ALA A 122 -2.64 14.05 -9.66
CA ALA A 122 -3.41 14.97 -10.52
C ALA A 122 -2.85 15.14 -11.95
N PRO A 123 -1.54 15.37 -12.17
CA PRO A 123 -1.01 15.53 -13.53
C PRO A 123 -1.14 14.24 -14.36
N TYR A 124 -1.05 13.07 -13.75
CA TYR A 124 -1.15 11.78 -14.42
C TYR A 124 -2.61 11.48 -14.80
N PHE A 125 -3.57 11.76 -13.91
CA PHE A 125 -4.98 11.70 -14.23
C PHE A 125 -5.35 12.63 -15.40
N LYS A 126 -4.84 13.87 -15.36
CA LYS A 126 -5.07 14.82 -16.46
C LYS A 126 -4.52 14.32 -17.79
N ASN A 127 -3.28 13.85 -17.83
CA ASN A 127 -2.64 13.35 -19.05
C ASN A 127 -3.39 12.14 -19.63
N LEU A 128 -3.86 11.22 -18.77
CA LEU A 128 -4.64 10.06 -19.18
C LEU A 128 -6.00 10.48 -19.72
N GLN A 129 -6.71 11.40 -19.06
CA GLN A 129 -7.97 11.95 -19.53
C GLN A 129 -7.82 12.62 -20.92
N ASP A 130 -6.77 13.41 -21.09
CA ASP A 130 -6.49 14.09 -22.38
C ASP A 130 -6.28 13.04 -23.49
N ALA A 131 -5.55 11.96 -23.22
CA ALA A 131 -5.31 10.88 -24.18
C ALA A 131 -6.61 10.11 -24.54
N ILE A 132 -7.45 9.80 -23.53
CA ILE A 132 -8.75 9.14 -23.72
C ILE A 132 -9.67 10.04 -24.56
N THR A 133 -9.75 11.32 -24.24
CA THR A 133 -10.57 12.31 -24.96
C THR A 133 -10.13 12.45 -26.42
N ALA A 134 -8.82 12.42 -26.67
CA ALA A 134 -8.26 12.45 -28.02
C ALA A 134 -8.43 11.11 -28.77
N LYS A 135 -8.92 10.06 -28.11
CA LYS A 135 -9.03 8.69 -28.63
C LYS A 135 -7.70 8.16 -29.20
N ASP A 136 -6.58 8.55 -28.57
CA ASP A 136 -5.24 8.08 -28.92
C ASP A 136 -4.89 6.87 -28.04
N LEU A 137 -5.08 5.65 -28.57
CA LEU A 137 -4.83 4.42 -27.83
C LEU A 137 -3.36 4.26 -27.42
N GLY A 138 -2.41 4.67 -28.28
CA GLY A 138 -0.98 4.60 -27.99
C GLY A 138 -0.62 5.48 -26.80
N LYS A 139 -1.09 6.73 -26.81
CA LYS A 139 -0.89 7.67 -25.71
C LYS A 139 -1.67 7.26 -24.46
N THR A 140 -2.87 6.69 -24.60
CA THR A 140 -3.66 6.17 -23.47
C THR A 140 -2.90 5.05 -22.74
N ARG A 141 -2.29 4.10 -23.47
CA ARG A 141 -1.45 3.04 -22.88
C ARG A 141 -0.26 3.63 -22.13
N GLN A 142 0.44 4.59 -22.73
CA GLN A 142 1.59 5.24 -22.12
C GLN A 142 1.21 6.00 -20.85
N THR A 143 0.19 6.85 -20.92
CA THR A 143 -0.22 7.67 -19.76
C THR A 143 -0.85 6.83 -18.65
N TYR A 144 -1.51 5.72 -18.98
CA TYR A 144 -1.93 4.72 -18.00
C TYR A 144 -0.73 4.11 -17.26
N ALA A 145 0.31 3.69 -18.00
CA ALA A 145 1.51 3.13 -17.38
C ALA A 145 2.18 4.13 -16.41
N ASP A 146 2.23 5.41 -16.81
CA ASP A 146 2.78 6.49 -15.98
C ASP A 146 1.94 6.70 -14.70
N LEU A 147 0.60 6.69 -14.81
CA LEU A 147 -0.32 6.78 -13.68
C LEU A 147 -0.14 5.58 -12.74
N ASN A 148 -0.11 4.37 -13.28
CA ASN A 148 0.07 3.14 -12.50
C ASN A 148 1.40 3.15 -11.73
N ASN A 149 2.50 3.55 -12.39
CA ASN A 149 3.80 3.67 -11.75
C ASN A 149 3.79 4.72 -10.61
N MET A 150 3.07 5.82 -10.78
CA MET A 150 2.92 6.83 -9.72
C MET A 150 2.05 6.32 -8.57
N TRP A 151 0.98 5.58 -8.89
CA TRP A 151 0.14 4.93 -7.88
C TRP A 151 0.96 3.95 -7.02
N THR A 152 1.66 3.00 -7.62
CA THR A 152 2.47 1.99 -6.91
C THR A 152 3.49 2.61 -5.93
N ARG A 153 4.02 3.80 -6.26
CA ARG A 153 4.93 4.53 -5.36
C ARG A 153 4.23 5.20 -4.17
N ASN A 154 2.92 5.36 -4.21
CA ASN A 154 2.16 6.11 -3.21
C ASN A 154 1.01 5.32 -2.57
N GLU A 155 0.70 4.11 -3.05
CA GLU A 155 -0.42 3.27 -2.60
C GLU A 155 -0.40 2.96 -1.10
N ALA A 156 0.81 2.91 -0.50
CA ALA A 156 0.97 2.64 0.93
C ALA A 156 0.18 3.63 1.80
N VAL A 157 0.04 4.89 1.37
CA VAL A 157 -0.78 5.90 2.07
C VAL A 157 -2.23 5.43 2.19
N VAL A 158 -2.78 4.85 1.12
CA VAL A 158 -4.16 4.37 1.09
C VAL A 158 -4.28 3.04 1.82
N ARG A 159 -3.37 2.10 1.58
CA ARG A 159 -3.38 0.76 2.17
C ARG A 159 -3.24 0.81 3.70
N ASP A 160 -2.31 1.61 4.21
CA ASP A 160 -2.08 1.77 5.66
C ASP A 160 -3.25 2.45 6.36
N HIS A 161 -4.02 3.27 5.64
CA HIS A 161 -5.22 3.89 6.16
C HIS A 161 -6.43 2.96 6.08
N SER A 162 -6.66 2.32 4.94
CA SER A 162 -7.84 1.47 4.71
C SER A 162 -7.61 0.47 3.59
N THR A 163 -7.55 -0.80 3.95
CA THR A 163 -7.48 -1.92 3.00
C THR A 163 -8.71 -1.96 2.07
N ALA A 164 -9.87 -1.46 2.52
CA ALA A 164 -11.07 -1.42 1.71
C ALA A 164 -10.97 -0.38 0.57
N TYR A 165 -10.44 0.82 0.84
CA TYR A 165 -10.17 1.81 -0.21
C TYR A 165 -9.05 1.33 -1.13
N TYR A 166 -7.98 0.77 -0.56
CA TYR A 166 -6.89 0.20 -1.34
C TYR A 166 -7.42 -0.83 -2.33
N GLY A 167 -8.16 -1.83 -1.87
CA GLY A 167 -8.72 -2.87 -2.73
C GLY A 167 -9.68 -2.35 -3.81
N LYS A 168 -10.48 -1.32 -3.49
CA LYS A 168 -11.36 -0.67 -4.47
C LYS A 168 -10.57 0.02 -5.59
N ILE A 169 -9.50 0.75 -5.23
CA ILE A 169 -8.68 1.49 -6.19
C ILE A 169 -7.86 0.52 -7.04
N GLU A 170 -7.22 -0.51 -6.44
CA GLU A 170 -6.49 -1.56 -7.16
C GLU A 170 -7.37 -2.27 -8.18
N THR A 171 -8.58 -2.65 -7.77
CA THR A 171 -9.55 -3.24 -8.69
C THR A 171 -9.86 -2.30 -9.85
N ALA A 172 -10.07 -1.01 -9.60
CA ALA A 172 -10.37 -0.03 -10.63
C ALA A 172 -9.18 0.19 -11.59
N ILE A 173 -7.95 0.23 -11.10
CA ILE A 173 -6.72 0.29 -11.91
C ILE A 173 -6.63 -0.92 -12.84
N SER A 174 -6.84 -2.12 -12.30
CA SER A 174 -6.80 -3.36 -13.06
C SER A 174 -7.89 -3.43 -14.14
N LEU A 175 -9.11 -2.99 -13.82
CA LEU A 175 -10.21 -2.94 -14.79
C LEU A 175 -10.00 -1.88 -15.87
N LEU A 176 -9.41 -0.73 -15.55
CA LEU A 176 -9.02 0.28 -16.53
C LEU A 176 -7.99 -0.30 -17.49
N ARG A 177 -6.99 -1.03 -17.02
CA ARG A 177 -6.04 -1.73 -17.89
C ARG A 177 -6.75 -2.70 -18.81
N SER A 178 -7.65 -3.52 -18.27
CA SER A 178 -8.42 -4.47 -19.08
C SER A 178 -9.19 -3.77 -20.18
N SER A 179 -9.83 -2.63 -19.91
CA SER A 179 -10.57 -1.85 -20.91
C SER A 179 -9.65 -1.31 -22.00
N ILE A 180 -8.44 -0.87 -21.65
CA ILE A 180 -7.42 -0.37 -22.61
C ILE A 180 -6.90 -1.49 -23.51
N GLU A 181 -6.79 -2.73 -22.99
CA GLU A 181 -6.28 -3.88 -23.74
C GLU A 181 -7.35 -4.66 -24.48
N THR A 182 -8.63 -4.30 -24.32
CA THR A 182 -9.76 -4.94 -25.03
C THR A 182 -9.75 -4.58 -26.51
N GLU A 183 -10.02 -5.56 -27.37
CA GLU A 183 -10.14 -5.41 -28.81
C GLU A 183 -11.50 -5.92 -29.30
N PRO A 184 -12.21 -5.16 -30.15
CA PRO A 184 -11.85 -3.82 -30.65
C PRO A 184 -11.85 -2.77 -29.53
N THR A 185 -11.02 -1.73 -29.70
CA THR A 185 -10.92 -0.64 -28.71
C THR A 185 -12.24 0.10 -28.55
N ASP A 186 -12.70 0.21 -27.31
CA ASP A 186 -13.89 0.98 -26.95
C ASP A 186 -13.53 2.10 -25.96
N PHE A 187 -13.39 3.31 -26.47
CA PHE A 187 -13.07 4.48 -25.65
C PHE A 187 -14.18 4.85 -24.66
N THR A 188 -15.43 4.41 -24.87
CA THR A 188 -16.51 4.61 -23.90
C THR A 188 -16.27 3.75 -22.64
N SER A 189 -15.93 2.48 -22.86
CA SER A 189 -15.56 1.58 -21.75
C SER A 189 -14.29 2.03 -21.03
N ILE A 190 -13.28 2.53 -21.76
CA ILE A 190 -12.06 3.08 -21.16
C ILE A 190 -12.40 4.30 -20.29
N GLN A 191 -13.24 5.23 -20.79
CA GLN A 191 -13.67 6.41 -20.03
C GLN A 191 -14.42 6.00 -18.77
N SER A 192 -15.35 5.05 -18.85
CA SER A 192 -16.09 4.56 -17.68
C SER A 192 -15.15 3.98 -16.62
N SER A 193 -14.16 3.17 -17.01
CA SER A 193 -13.18 2.59 -16.09
C SER A 193 -12.25 3.64 -15.49
N TYR A 194 -11.91 4.68 -16.26
CA TYR A 194 -11.17 5.84 -15.75
C TYR A 194 -11.97 6.61 -14.68
N ASP A 195 -13.26 6.83 -14.95
CA ASP A 195 -14.16 7.53 -14.01
C ASP A 195 -14.33 6.73 -12.72
N ASP A 196 -14.42 5.40 -12.79
CA ASP A 196 -14.48 4.51 -11.63
C ASP A 196 -13.20 4.62 -10.78
N LEU A 197 -12.03 4.65 -11.42
CA LEU A 197 -10.75 4.84 -10.73
C LEU A 197 -10.68 6.21 -10.04
N LYS A 198 -11.02 7.27 -10.78
CA LYS A 198 -11.04 8.62 -10.23
C LYS A 198 -11.98 8.75 -9.04
N ASN A 199 -13.20 8.20 -9.16
CA ASN A 199 -14.18 8.17 -8.08
C ASN A 199 -13.67 7.38 -6.86
N GLY A 200 -12.89 6.33 -7.05
CA GLY A 200 -12.26 5.59 -5.96
C GLY A 200 -11.27 6.45 -5.16
N ILE A 201 -10.43 7.21 -5.85
CA ILE A 201 -9.48 8.16 -5.22
C ILE A 201 -10.26 9.30 -4.53
N ASP A 202 -11.24 9.90 -5.20
CA ASP A 202 -12.04 11.00 -4.66
C ASP A 202 -12.81 10.56 -3.40
N ALA A 203 -13.36 9.35 -3.37
CA ALA A 203 -14.03 8.77 -2.21
C ALA A 203 -13.07 8.58 -1.01
N PHE A 204 -11.85 8.11 -1.27
CA PHE A 204 -10.81 8.01 -0.24
C PHE A 204 -10.48 9.38 0.37
N VAL A 205 -10.26 10.37 -0.47
CA VAL A 205 -9.92 11.74 -0.03
C VAL A 205 -11.03 12.35 0.81
N LYS A 206 -12.30 12.17 0.39
CA LYS A 206 -13.47 12.69 1.11
C LYS A 206 -13.83 11.89 2.37
N GLY A 207 -13.24 10.71 2.57
CA GLY A 207 -13.59 9.80 3.67
C GLY A 207 -15.01 9.24 3.54
N GLU A 208 -15.54 9.06 2.32
CA GLU A 208 -16.86 8.48 2.09
C GLU A 208 -16.90 7.03 2.61
N ALA A 209 -18.00 6.64 3.27
CA ALA A 209 -18.11 5.28 3.78
C ALA A 209 -18.17 4.27 2.62
N ILE A 210 -17.25 3.29 2.64
CA ILE A 210 -17.31 2.13 1.76
C ILE A 210 -17.53 0.88 2.59
N SER A 211 -18.41 0.00 2.13
CA SER A 211 -18.59 -1.30 2.77
C SER A 211 -17.35 -2.16 2.51
N SER A 212 -16.61 -2.49 3.57
CA SER A 212 -15.60 -3.53 3.51
C SER A 212 -16.33 -4.88 3.49
N ALA A 213 -16.23 -5.63 2.41
CA ALA A 213 -16.50 -7.06 2.48
C ALA A 213 -15.35 -7.69 3.28
N SER A 214 -15.57 -7.93 4.58
CA SER A 214 -14.67 -8.79 5.34
C SER A 214 -14.83 -10.20 4.82
N SER A 215 -13.98 -10.62 3.92
CA SER A 215 -13.95 -11.98 3.43
C SER A 215 -12.76 -12.69 4.06
N ASN A 216 -13.00 -13.86 4.67
CA ASN A 216 -11.94 -14.78 5.10
C ASN A 216 -11.33 -15.51 3.89
N LEU A 217 -11.10 -14.77 2.80
CA LEU A 217 -10.51 -15.31 1.56
C LEU A 217 -9.02 -15.54 1.75
N THR A 218 -8.54 -16.61 1.16
CA THR A 218 -7.16 -17.06 1.23
C THR A 218 -6.52 -17.05 -0.17
N LEU A 219 -5.20 -17.14 -0.25
CA LEU A 219 -4.48 -17.30 -1.52
C LEU A 219 -5.01 -18.51 -2.30
N LYS A 220 -5.33 -19.62 -1.60
CA LYS A 220 -5.94 -20.82 -2.18
C LYS A 220 -7.26 -20.55 -2.89
N ASP A 221 -8.08 -19.65 -2.39
CA ASP A 221 -9.34 -19.28 -3.05
C ASP A 221 -9.08 -18.49 -4.33
N GLY A 222 -8.05 -17.63 -4.34
CA GLY A 222 -7.57 -16.97 -5.55
C GLY A 222 -7.05 -17.96 -6.60
N ILE A 223 -6.23 -18.94 -6.19
CA ILE A 223 -5.71 -19.99 -7.08
C ILE A 223 -6.87 -20.78 -7.72
N LYS A 224 -7.89 -21.20 -6.95
CA LYS A 224 -9.08 -21.87 -7.50
C LYS A 224 -9.81 -21.05 -8.56
N LEU A 225 -9.87 -19.72 -8.41
CA LEU A 225 -10.46 -18.85 -9.43
C LEU A 225 -9.61 -18.84 -10.70
N LEU A 226 -8.28 -18.79 -10.61
CA LEU A 226 -7.40 -18.87 -11.77
C LEU A 226 -7.51 -20.21 -12.48
N GLU A 227 -7.55 -21.34 -11.76
CA GLU A 227 -7.74 -22.69 -12.32
C GLU A 227 -9.08 -22.81 -13.03
N LYS A 228 -10.15 -22.26 -12.42
CA LYS A 228 -11.49 -22.22 -13.02
C LYS A 228 -11.49 -21.41 -14.31
N ALA A 229 -10.89 -20.22 -14.28
CA ALA A 229 -10.77 -19.36 -15.48
C ALA A 229 -9.99 -20.07 -16.59
N GLN A 230 -8.91 -20.76 -16.25
CA GLN A 230 -8.13 -21.55 -17.21
C GLN A 230 -8.97 -22.64 -17.88
N SER A 231 -9.70 -23.42 -17.10
CA SER A 231 -10.60 -24.46 -17.63
C SER A 231 -11.68 -23.87 -18.56
N GLN A 232 -12.21 -22.70 -18.22
CA GLN A 232 -13.22 -22.01 -19.04
C GLN A 232 -12.60 -21.47 -20.35
N PHE A 233 -11.40 -20.90 -20.34
CA PHE A 233 -10.69 -20.53 -21.59
C PHE A 233 -10.38 -21.74 -22.46
N GLN A 234 -10.00 -22.87 -21.88
CA GLN A 234 -9.73 -24.11 -22.60
C GLN A 234 -10.98 -24.72 -23.24
N SER A 235 -12.14 -24.56 -22.61
CA SER A 235 -13.44 -25.01 -23.15
C SER A 235 -14.07 -24.03 -24.14
N GLY A 236 -13.46 -22.85 -24.34
CA GLY A 236 -13.97 -21.82 -25.24
C GLY A 236 -15.08 -20.94 -24.63
N ASP A 237 -15.32 -21.05 -23.33
CA ASP A 237 -16.26 -20.16 -22.61
C ASP A 237 -15.55 -18.88 -22.15
N ASP A 238 -15.11 -18.08 -23.13
CA ASP A 238 -14.34 -16.86 -22.90
C ASP A 238 -15.08 -15.86 -21.98
N LYS A 239 -16.41 -15.78 -22.10
CA LYS A 239 -17.23 -14.87 -21.29
C LYS A 239 -17.23 -15.28 -19.80
N ALA A 240 -17.39 -16.55 -19.50
CA ALA A 240 -17.35 -17.06 -18.14
C ALA A 240 -15.92 -16.94 -17.57
N ALA A 241 -14.90 -17.22 -18.39
CA ALA A 241 -13.51 -17.07 -18.01
C ALA A 241 -13.16 -15.61 -17.62
N ALA A 242 -13.56 -14.64 -18.44
CA ALA A 242 -13.38 -13.22 -18.14
C ALA A 242 -14.10 -12.80 -16.85
N ALA A 243 -15.33 -13.30 -16.62
CA ALA A 243 -16.07 -13.03 -15.39
C ALA A 243 -15.36 -13.64 -14.16
N THR A 244 -14.76 -14.83 -14.29
CA THR A 244 -14.00 -15.49 -13.23
C THR A 244 -12.68 -14.76 -12.96
N MET A 245 -11.98 -14.32 -13.99
CA MET A 245 -10.78 -13.46 -13.86
C MET A 245 -11.10 -12.14 -13.16
N LYS A 246 -12.24 -11.51 -13.47
CA LYS A 246 -12.69 -10.31 -12.76
C LYS A 246 -12.90 -10.58 -11.27
N GLN A 247 -13.47 -11.73 -10.90
CA GLN A 247 -13.59 -12.12 -9.48
C GLN A 247 -12.22 -12.23 -8.82
N PHE A 248 -11.26 -12.91 -9.48
CA PHE A 248 -9.89 -12.98 -8.98
C PHE A 248 -9.27 -11.60 -8.76
N ILE A 249 -9.33 -10.72 -9.76
CA ILE A 249 -8.81 -9.33 -9.67
C ILE A 249 -9.45 -8.58 -8.49
N THR A 250 -10.75 -8.77 -8.26
CA THR A 250 -11.48 -8.10 -7.17
C THR A 250 -11.03 -8.57 -5.78
N ILE A 251 -10.70 -9.85 -5.62
CA ILE A 251 -10.28 -10.39 -4.32
C ILE A 251 -8.75 -10.28 -4.11
N TRP A 252 -7.97 -10.11 -5.17
CA TRP A 252 -6.50 -10.09 -5.12
C TRP A 252 -5.97 -9.16 -4.03
N PRO A 253 -6.40 -7.88 -3.92
CA PRO A 253 -5.90 -6.97 -2.90
C PRO A 253 -6.12 -7.41 -1.44
N THR A 254 -6.98 -8.40 -1.22
CA THR A 254 -7.24 -8.95 0.13
C THR A 254 -6.41 -10.18 0.45
N ILE A 255 -5.84 -10.85 -0.56
CA ILE A 255 -5.10 -12.12 -0.42
C ILE A 255 -3.62 -12.03 -0.82
N GLU A 256 -3.18 -10.89 -1.34
CA GLU A 256 -1.82 -10.69 -1.88
C GLU A 256 -0.72 -10.54 -0.82
N GLY A 257 -1.09 -10.30 0.45
CA GLY A 257 -0.16 -9.86 1.50
C GLY A 257 1.07 -10.76 1.67
N ASP A 258 0.88 -12.08 1.68
CA ASP A 258 1.99 -13.04 1.79
C ASP A 258 2.82 -13.07 0.51
N VAL A 259 2.19 -12.94 -0.66
CA VAL A 259 2.87 -12.94 -1.96
C VAL A 259 3.73 -11.68 -2.11
N SER A 260 3.19 -10.51 -1.77
CA SER A 260 3.92 -9.24 -1.86
C SER A 260 5.17 -9.22 -0.97
N THR A 261 5.11 -9.91 0.17
CA THR A 261 6.21 -9.98 1.13
C THR A 261 7.26 -11.03 0.76
N THR A 262 6.80 -12.22 0.32
CA THR A 262 7.69 -13.37 0.07
C THR A 262 8.25 -13.41 -1.34
N ASN A 263 7.49 -12.93 -2.33
CA ASN A 263 7.86 -12.91 -3.74
C ASN A 263 7.36 -11.65 -4.46
N PRO A 264 8.00 -10.48 -4.26
CA PRO A 264 7.60 -9.22 -4.89
C PRO A 264 7.58 -9.27 -6.43
N SER A 265 8.41 -10.12 -7.05
CA SER A 265 8.42 -10.30 -8.50
C SER A 265 7.15 -10.98 -8.99
N LEU A 266 6.68 -12.02 -8.29
CA LEU A 266 5.43 -12.70 -8.61
C LEU A 266 4.24 -11.78 -8.35
N TYR A 267 4.24 -11.03 -7.24
CA TYR A 267 3.24 -10.01 -6.96
C TYR A 267 3.07 -9.04 -8.15
N THR A 268 4.16 -8.41 -8.61
CA THR A 268 4.15 -7.52 -9.78
C THR A 268 3.65 -8.21 -11.05
N ARG A 269 3.98 -9.49 -11.24
CA ARG A 269 3.48 -10.28 -12.38
C ARG A 269 1.97 -10.49 -12.31
N VAL A 270 1.44 -10.87 -11.15
CA VAL A 270 0.00 -11.07 -10.98
C VAL A 270 -0.76 -9.80 -11.33
N GLU A 271 -0.35 -8.66 -10.80
CA GLU A 271 -0.97 -7.37 -11.08
C GLU A 271 -0.88 -6.94 -12.54
N SER A 272 0.28 -7.18 -13.15
CA SER A 272 0.49 -6.78 -14.54
C SER A 272 -0.14 -7.73 -15.56
N GLU A 273 -0.23 -9.02 -15.28
CA GLU A 273 -0.69 -10.02 -16.24
C GLU A 273 -2.19 -10.32 -16.12
N SER A 274 -2.76 -10.36 -14.90
CA SER A 274 -4.16 -10.76 -14.69
C SER A 274 -5.18 -9.90 -15.45
N PRO A 275 -5.06 -8.56 -15.49
CA PRO A 275 -5.98 -7.73 -16.28
C PRO A 275 -5.91 -8.00 -17.78
N VAL A 276 -4.73 -8.33 -18.30
CA VAL A 276 -4.54 -8.64 -19.72
C VAL A 276 -5.02 -10.06 -20.02
N ILE A 277 -4.77 -11.03 -19.13
CA ILE A 277 -5.30 -12.39 -19.25
C ILE A 277 -6.83 -12.38 -19.26
N MET A 278 -7.47 -11.53 -18.49
CA MET A 278 -8.93 -11.41 -18.47
C MET A 278 -9.51 -11.17 -19.88
N VAL A 279 -8.83 -10.38 -20.70
CA VAL A 279 -9.32 -10.02 -22.06
C VAL A 279 -8.70 -10.83 -23.19
N LYS A 280 -7.47 -11.35 -23.00
CA LYS A 280 -6.71 -12.10 -24.03
C LYS A 280 -6.48 -13.56 -23.68
N GLY A 281 -7.10 -14.07 -22.62
CA GLY A 281 -6.82 -15.42 -22.09
C GLY A 281 -7.14 -16.59 -23.05
N LYS A 282 -7.97 -16.37 -24.08
CA LYS A 282 -8.18 -17.35 -25.16
C LYS A 282 -6.95 -17.58 -26.04
N GLU A 283 -6.02 -16.62 -26.08
CA GLU A 283 -4.81 -16.74 -26.88
C GLU A 283 -3.81 -17.66 -26.20
N LYS A 284 -3.19 -18.58 -26.99
CA LYS A 284 -2.27 -19.62 -26.49
C LYS A 284 -1.13 -19.03 -25.61
N GLY A 285 -0.64 -17.85 -25.93
CA GLY A 285 0.41 -17.16 -25.16
C GLY A 285 -0.06 -16.79 -23.76
N TYR A 286 -1.29 -16.28 -23.63
CA TYR A 286 -1.86 -15.87 -22.34
C TYR A 286 -2.35 -17.06 -21.51
N GLN A 287 -2.78 -18.16 -22.14
CA GLN A 287 -3.05 -19.42 -21.42
C GLN A 287 -1.78 -19.97 -20.74
N LYS A 288 -0.61 -19.86 -21.40
CA LYS A 288 0.67 -20.25 -20.79
C LYS A 288 1.03 -19.33 -19.61
N LYS A 289 0.78 -18.02 -19.72
CA LYS A 289 0.99 -17.08 -18.61
C LYS A 289 0.09 -17.40 -17.43
N LEU A 290 -1.21 -17.66 -17.67
CA LEU A 290 -2.15 -18.07 -16.64
C LEU A 290 -1.69 -19.35 -15.93
N GLN A 291 -1.26 -20.36 -16.68
CA GLN A 291 -0.70 -21.58 -16.10
C GLN A 291 0.54 -21.29 -15.24
N SER A 292 1.43 -20.41 -15.69
CA SER A 292 2.62 -20.02 -14.91
C SER A 292 2.22 -19.32 -13.62
N LEU A 293 1.24 -18.39 -13.65
CA LEU A 293 0.76 -17.74 -12.44
C LEU A 293 0.18 -18.74 -11.43
N ILE A 294 -0.65 -19.68 -11.89
CA ILE A 294 -1.21 -20.75 -11.04
C ILE A 294 -0.08 -21.55 -10.40
N THR A 295 0.89 -22.00 -11.18
CA THR A 295 2.02 -22.80 -10.68
C THR A 295 2.84 -22.05 -9.64
N ASP A 296 3.17 -20.78 -9.92
CA ASP A 296 4.04 -19.98 -9.06
C ASP A 296 3.33 -19.57 -7.76
N LEU A 297 2.02 -19.27 -7.82
CA LEU A 297 1.21 -18.98 -6.63
C LEU A 297 1.00 -20.21 -5.77
N SER A 298 0.78 -21.38 -6.38
CA SER A 298 0.63 -22.65 -5.66
C SER A 298 1.91 -23.10 -4.95
N ALA A 299 3.07 -22.56 -5.33
CA ALA A 299 4.33 -22.84 -4.65
C ALA A 299 4.53 -21.99 -3.38
N ILE A 300 3.68 -20.97 -3.16
CA ILE A 300 3.69 -20.11 -1.96
C ILE A 300 2.65 -20.60 -0.93
N ASP A 301 1.47 -21.13 -1.40
CA ASP A 301 0.39 -21.66 -0.56
C ASP A 301 0.84 -22.98 0.09
#